data_ee672ae8c9a56dcbf304d5de31afc838
#
_entry.id   ee672ae8c9a56dcbf304d5de31afc838
#
_cell.length_a   1.000
_cell.length_b   1.000
_cell.length_c   1.000
_cell.angle_alpha   90.00
_cell.angle_beta   90.00
_cell.angle_gamma   90.00
#
_symmetry.space_group_name_H-M   'P 1'
#
loop_
_entity.id
_entity.type
_entity.pdbx_description
1 polymer ?
#
loop_
_entity_poly.entity_id
_entity_poly.type
_entity_poly.pdbx_seq_one_letter_code
_entity_poly.pdbx_strand_id
1 'polypeptide(L)'
;MSDHDYTHTSKVGKWFNDRLPLLTLANHLTDYPTPKNLNYWWTFGGILTFCLITQIVTGLTLAMHYIAHADMAFESVEHIMRDVNYGWLIRYIHANGASMFFLAVYIHIFRSLFYGSYKSPREIIWIIGIIIYLLMMAAAFIGYLLPWGQMSFWGATVITNLFSAIPLVGEGIVTWLWGGYSVDNPTLTRFFTLHYLIPFLILGLVVLHIWALHVPGNNNPVGIDIKKPSKDTVPFHPYIVIKDGFALLMFMIVFAFFVFYSPNILGHADNYIEANPMVTPAHIVPEWYLLPFYAILRSVPDKLLGVVAMLSAILILAVLPWLDTSKIRSAVFRPLYKQFYWILVADVLILGYMGAMPAEGLYLLIARVATAYYFLHFLVILPVLGFKEKTIPVPLSITESVMGGSPNLATARNKESFEKSK
;
A
#
# COMPACT_ATOMS: atom_id res chain seq x y z
N MET A 1 -23.59 10.58 -19.65
CA MET A 1 -22.31 11.13 -20.12
C MET A 1 -22.63 12.49 -20.66
N SER A 2 -22.15 13.59 -20.07
CA SER A 2 -22.35 14.94 -20.59
C SER A 2 -21.43 15.10 -21.79
N ASP A 3 -22.00 15.47 -22.94
CA ASP A 3 -21.28 15.81 -24.18
C ASP A 3 -20.47 17.10 -23.96
N HIS A 4 -19.33 16.99 -23.32
CA HIS A 4 -18.28 17.99 -23.44
C HIS A 4 -17.40 17.61 -24.62
N ASP A 5 -17.91 17.92 -25.83
CA ASP A 5 -17.10 17.86 -27.04
C ASP A 5 -15.89 18.77 -26.88
N TYR A 6 -14.69 18.17 -26.96
CA TYR A 6 -13.44 18.93 -27.00
C TYR A 6 -13.47 19.86 -28.21
N THR A 7 -13.47 21.16 -27.97
CA THR A 7 -13.37 22.14 -29.03
C THR A 7 -11.95 22.13 -29.61
N HIS A 8 -11.80 21.48 -30.76
CA HIS A 8 -10.50 21.34 -31.42
C HIS A 8 -9.98 22.71 -31.91
N THR A 9 -8.85 23.12 -31.39
CA THR A 9 -8.16 24.37 -31.81
C THR A 9 -7.38 24.22 -33.10
N SER A 10 -7.13 22.98 -33.57
CA SER A 10 -6.40 22.70 -34.82
C SER A 10 -6.98 21.54 -35.60
N LYS A 11 -6.82 21.56 -36.95
CA LYS A 11 -7.23 20.45 -37.84
C LYS A 11 -6.50 19.15 -37.50
N VAL A 12 -5.21 19.23 -37.10
CA VAL A 12 -4.39 18.08 -36.71
C VAL A 12 -4.90 17.48 -35.39
N GLY A 13 -5.20 18.30 -34.39
CA GLY A 13 -5.79 17.85 -33.15
C GLY A 13 -7.11 17.15 -33.33
N LYS A 14 -7.99 17.68 -34.19
CA LYS A 14 -9.27 17.05 -34.57
C LYS A 14 -9.03 15.71 -35.24
N TRP A 15 -8.19 15.64 -36.27
CA TRP A 15 -7.88 14.42 -36.99
C TRP A 15 -7.38 13.29 -36.07
N PHE A 16 -6.51 13.67 -35.11
CA PHE A 16 -5.96 12.71 -34.14
C PHE A 16 -7.03 12.23 -33.15
N ASN A 17 -7.80 13.17 -32.58
CA ASN A 17 -8.81 12.83 -31.59
C ASN A 17 -10.00 12.04 -32.15
N ASP A 18 -10.37 12.25 -33.43
CA ASP A 18 -11.41 11.47 -34.10
C ASP A 18 -11.03 9.98 -34.27
N ARG A 19 -9.72 9.65 -34.21
CA ARG A 19 -9.19 8.28 -34.35
C ARG A 19 -8.74 7.67 -33.04
N LEU A 20 -8.19 8.48 -32.16
CA LEU A 20 -7.72 8.11 -30.84
C LEU A 20 -8.09 9.24 -29.86
N PRO A 21 -9.22 9.13 -29.13
CA PRO A 21 -9.82 10.23 -28.37
C PRO A 21 -9.06 10.53 -27.07
N LEU A 22 -7.73 10.67 -27.14
CA LEU A 22 -6.89 10.96 -25.97
C LEU A 22 -7.15 12.35 -25.39
N LEU A 23 -7.43 13.35 -26.25
CA LEU A 23 -7.72 14.70 -25.79
C LEU A 23 -9.08 14.75 -25.07
N THR A 24 -10.08 14.03 -25.59
CA THR A 24 -11.37 13.87 -24.92
C THR A 24 -11.23 13.18 -23.57
N LEU A 25 -10.44 12.08 -23.52
CA LEU A 25 -10.14 11.39 -22.27
C LEU A 25 -9.40 12.30 -21.27
N ALA A 26 -8.41 13.07 -21.74
CA ALA A 26 -7.67 14.03 -20.90
C ALA A 26 -8.62 15.08 -20.31
N ASN A 27 -9.56 15.63 -21.10
CA ASN A 27 -10.55 16.58 -20.58
C ASN A 27 -11.47 15.95 -19.54
N HIS A 28 -11.95 14.72 -19.77
CA HIS A 28 -12.72 14.01 -18.75
C HIS A 28 -11.97 13.85 -17.41
N LEU A 29 -10.67 13.64 -17.47
CA LEU A 29 -9.83 13.54 -16.26
C LEU A 29 -9.59 14.93 -15.63
N THR A 30 -9.36 15.97 -16.42
CA THR A 30 -9.11 17.33 -15.89
C THR A 30 -10.36 17.95 -15.27
N ASP A 31 -11.51 17.72 -15.87
CA ASP A 31 -12.80 18.27 -15.42
C ASP A 31 -13.49 17.38 -14.39
N TYR A 32 -12.87 16.26 -14.01
CA TYR A 32 -13.47 15.32 -13.06
C TYR A 32 -13.85 16.00 -11.74
N PRO A 33 -15.13 15.94 -11.35
CA PRO A 33 -15.62 16.63 -10.15
C PRO A 33 -15.08 15.98 -8.88
N THR A 34 -14.21 16.68 -8.20
CA THR A 34 -13.51 16.19 -7.01
C THR A 34 -13.98 16.94 -5.77
N PRO A 35 -14.19 16.26 -4.62
CA PRO A 35 -14.55 16.91 -3.37
C PRO A 35 -13.56 18.02 -2.98
N LYS A 36 -14.05 19.23 -2.72
CA LYS A 36 -13.19 20.40 -2.43
C LYS A 36 -12.45 20.32 -1.08
N ASN A 37 -12.86 19.44 -0.16
CA ASN A 37 -12.30 19.28 1.18
C ASN A 37 -11.23 18.18 1.28
N LEU A 38 -10.75 17.60 0.17
CA LEU A 38 -9.67 16.63 0.21
C LEU A 38 -8.43 17.27 0.83
N ASN A 39 -7.83 16.60 1.81
CA ASN A 39 -6.56 17.00 2.43
C ASN A 39 -5.38 16.23 1.81
N TYR A 40 -4.16 16.48 2.25
CA TYR A 40 -2.95 15.85 1.70
C TYR A 40 -2.89 14.32 1.88
N TRP A 41 -3.70 13.72 2.75
CA TRP A 41 -3.78 12.26 2.85
C TRP A 41 -4.37 11.60 1.59
N TRP A 42 -5.08 12.36 0.74
CA TRP A 42 -5.60 11.85 -0.55
C TRP A 42 -4.57 11.83 -1.67
N THR A 43 -3.46 12.57 -1.53
CA THR A 43 -2.40 12.64 -2.54
C THR A 43 -1.56 11.36 -2.65
N PHE A 44 -1.61 10.49 -1.64
CA PHE A 44 -0.82 9.26 -1.61
C PHE A 44 -1.18 8.25 -2.71
N GLY A 45 -2.36 8.30 -3.29
CA GLY A 45 -2.69 7.52 -4.49
C GLY A 45 -1.85 7.94 -5.71
N GLY A 46 -1.69 9.24 -5.94
CA GLY A 46 -0.81 9.78 -6.99
C GLY A 46 0.67 9.48 -6.72
N ILE A 47 1.12 9.64 -5.46
CA ILE A 47 2.49 9.29 -5.04
C ILE A 47 2.80 7.81 -5.30
N LEU A 48 1.85 6.90 -5.00
CA LEU A 48 2.00 5.47 -5.28
C LEU A 48 2.15 5.18 -6.77
N THR A 49 1.40 5.89 -7.63
CA THR A 49 1.54 5.77 -9.08
C THR A 49 2.94 6.22 -9.53
N PHE A 50 3.44 7.34 -8.99
CA PHE A 50 4.81 7.80 -9.23
C PHE A 50 5.84 6.74 -8.79
N CYS A 51 5.70 6.17 -7.58
CA CYS A 51 6.58 5.10 -7.10
C CYS A 51 6.57 3.90 -8.04
N LEU A 52 5.39 3.43 -8.48
CA LEU A 52 5.27 2.30 -9.40
C LEU A 52 6.01 2.55 -10.72
N ILE A 53 5.80 3.72 -11.34
CA ILE A 53 6.49 4.09 -12.57
C ILE A 53 8.01 4.14 -12.35
N THR A 54 8.44 4.74 -11.25
CA THR A 54 9.86 4.82 -10.89
C THR A 54 10.47 3.43 -10.73
N GLN A 55 9.80 2.50 -10.03
CA GLN A 55 10.26 1.13 -9.85
C GLN A 55 10.34 0.37 -11.19
N ILE A 56 9.35 0.51 -12.07
CA ILE A 56 9.38 -0.14 -13.39
C ILE A 56 10.53 0.41 -14.23
N VAL A 57 10.67 1.73 -14.34
CA VAL A 57 11.71 2.36 -15.17
C VAL A 57 13.12 1.99 -14.66
N THR A 58 13.35 2.13 -13.37
CA THR A 58 14.66 1.79 -12.79
C THR A 58 14.95 0.30 -12.85
N GLY A 59 13.93 -0.55 -12.62
CA GLY A 59 14.04 -2.00 -12.72
C GLY A 59 14.39 -2.47 -14.13
N LEU A 60 13.75 -1.93 -15.17
CA LEU A 60 14.09 -2.20 -16.57
C LEU A 60 15.52 -1.80 -16.89
N THR A 61 15.98 -0.63 -16.40
CA THR A 61 17.35 -0.17 -16.61
C THR A 61 18.37 -1.08 -15.91
N LEU A 62 18.09 -1.50 -14.66
CA LEU A 62 18.95 -2.45 -13.94
C LEU A 62 19.00 -3.82 -14.63
N ALA A 63 17.88 -4.30 -15.16
CA ALA A 63 17.82 -5.58 -15.84
C ALA A 63 18.68 -5.66 -17.12
N MET A 64 19.05 -4.51 -17.71
CA MET A 64 19.96 -4.46 -18.86
C MET A 64 21.40 -4.85 -18.50
N HIS A 65 21.76 -4.79 -17.22
CA HIS A 65 23.13 -5.04 -16.73
C HIS A 65 23.20 -6.20 -15.73
N TYR A 66 22.05 -6.60 -15.14
CA TYR A 66 21.97 -7.66 -14.15
C TYR A 66 22.03 -9.03 -14.79
N ILE A 67 22.77 -9.96 -14.16
CA ILE A 67 22.91 -11.36 -14.60
C ILE A 67 22.28 -12.29 -13.58
N ALA A 68 21.17 -12.93 -13.95
CA ALA A 68 20.43 -13.86 -13.08
C ALA A 68 21.07 -15.23 -13.01
N HIS A 69 22.29 -15.32 -12.46
CA HIS A 69 23.06 -16.55 -12.25
C HIS A 69 23.71 -16.52 -10.87
N ALA A 70 23.66 -17.62 -10.13
CA ALA A 70 24.13 -17.66 -8.74
C ALA A 70 25.59 -17.20 -8.58
N ASP A 71 26.47 -17.59 -9.51
CA ASP A 71 27.88 -17.21 -9.48
C ASP A 71 28.17 -15.79 -9.99
N MET A 72 27.19 -15.08 -10.53
CA MET A 72 27.41 -13.80 -11.23
C MET A 72 26.48 -12.68 -10.73
N ALA A 73 25.41 -13.02 -10.01
CA ALA A 73 24.39 -12.06 -9.61
C ALA A 73 24.95 -10.96 -8.71
N PHE A 74 25.69 -11.33 -7.67
CA PHE A 74 26.32 -10.39 -6.74
C PHE A 74 27.32 -9.48 -7.48
N GLU A 75 28.22 -10.06 -8.24
CA GLU A 75 29.22 -9.37 -9.07
C GLU A 75 28.56 -8.41 -10.07
N SER A 76 27.43 -8.81 -10.70
CA SER A 76 26.72 -7.95 -11.65
C SER A 76 26.12 -6.72 -10.98
N VAL A 77 25.65 -6.84 -9.72
CA VAL A 77 25.18 -5.69 -8.93
C VAL A 77 26.33 -4.78 -8.53
N GLU A 78 27.50 -5.34 -8.14
CA GLU A 78 28.70 -4.57 -7.86
C GLU A 78 29.19 -3.83 -9.12
N HIS A 79 29.19 -4.48 -10.28
CA HIS A 79 29.48 -3.84 -11.57
C HIS A 79 28.53 -2.67 -11.86
N ILE A 80 27.21 -2.85 -11.66
CA ILE A 80 26.24 -1.73 -11.80
C ILE A 80 26.62 -0.57 -10.88
N MET A 81 26.98 -0.86 -9.63
CA MET A 81 27.27 0.17 -8.63
C MET A 81 28.56 0.94 -8.92
N ARG A 82 29.57 0.30 -9.52
CA ARG A 82 30.93 0.86 -9.64
C ARG A 82 31.31 1.29 -11.04
N ASP A 83 30.91 0.53 -12.05
CA ASP A 83 31.45 0.67 -13.41
C ASP A 83 30.44 1.28 -14.39
N VAL A 84 29.12 1.07 -14.16
CA VAL A 84 28.08 1.64 -15.02
C VAL A 84 27.87 3.11 -14.68
N ASN A 85 27.91 3.99 -15.69
CA ASN A 85 27.67 5.42 -15.51
C ASN A 85 26.29 5.68 -14.87
N TYR A 86 26.27 6.32 -13.69
CA TYR A 86 25.08 6.54 -12.87
C TYR A 86 24.37 5.27 -12.40
N GLY A 87 24.98 4.09 -12.53
CA GLY A 87 24.42 2.82 -12.09
C GLY A 87 24.09 2.81 -10.59
N TRP A 88 24.98 3.37 -9.75
CA TRP A 88 24.75 3.58 -8.33
C TRP A 88 23.46 4.36 -8.05
N LEU A 89 23.20 5.41 -8.85
CA LEU A 89 22.00 6.26 -8.67
C LEU A 89 20.73 5.46 -8.98
N ILE A 90 20.71 4.76 -10.12
CA ILE A 90 19.56 3.93 -10.52
C ILE A 90 19.33 2.82 -9.51
N ARG A 91 20.39 2.16 -9.02
CA ARG A 91 20.31 1.11 -8.00
C ARG A 91 19.75 1.65 -6.67
N TYR A 92 20.23 2.80 -6.20
CA TYR A 92 19.72 3.41 -4.97
C TYR A 92 18.30 3.95 -5.12
N ILE A 93 17.92 4.51 -6.27
CA ILE A 93 16.53 4.89 -6.55
C ILE A 93 15.63 3.65 -6.50
N HIS A 94 16.05 2.53 -7.07
CA HIS A 94 15.27 1.30 -7.05
C HIS A 94 15.13 0.71 -5.64
N ALA A 95 16.22 0.54 -4.92
CA ALA A 95 16.23 -0.06 -3.58
C ALA A 95 15.48 0.80 -2.54
N ASN A 96 15.82 2.09 -2.45
CA ASN A 96 15.13 3.01 -1.53
C ASN A 96 13.71 3.32 -2.00
N GLY A 97 13.49 3.31 -3.32
CA GLY A 97 12.17 3.48 -3.90
C GLY A 97 11.19 2.38 -3.47
N ALA A 98 11.63 1.13 -3.30
CA ALA A 98 10.81 0.08 -2.71
C ALA A 98 10.36 0.45 -1.29
N SER A 99 11.27 0.91 -0.43
CA SER A 99 10.93 1.38 0.93
C SER A 99 9.98 2.56 0.90
N MET A 100 10.19 3.55 0.02
CA MET A 100 9.30 4.71 -0.13
C MET A 100 7.92 4.31 -0.65
N PHE A 101 7.84 3.30 -1.52
CA PHE A 101 6.58 2.76 -2.02
C PHE A 101 5.78 2.12 -0.88
N PHE A 102 6.43 1.33 0.01
CA PHE A 102 5.77 0.76 1.18
C PHE A 102 5.38 1.80 2.22
N LEU A 103 6.20 2.83 2.46
CA LEU A 103 5.81 3.96 3.30
C LEU A 103 4.52 4.61 2.79
N ALA A 104 4.47 4.89 1.49
CA ALA A 104 3.32 5.52 0.86
C ALA A 104 2.06 4.63 0.91
N VAL A 105 2.19 3.30 0.69
CA VAL A 105 1.04 2.39 0.73
C VAL A 105 0.52 2.20 2.15
N TYR A 106 1.37 2.14 3.17
CA TYR A 106 0.91 2.11 4.56
C TYR A 106 0.10 3.35 4.90
N ILE A 107 0.58 4.54 4.54
CA ILE A 107 -0.17 5.78 4.73
C ILE A 107 -1.51 5.74 3.97
N HIS A 108 -1.51 5.23 2.75
CA HIS A 108 -2.71 5.09 1.93
C HIS A 108 -3.73 4.12 2.55
N ILE A 109 -3.29 2.99 3.11
CA ILE A 109 -4.13 2.03 3.83
C ILE A 109 -4.68 2.66 5.11
N PHE A 110 -3.83 3.22 5.97
CA PHE A 110 -4.25 3.83 7.23
C PHE A 110 -5.18 5.03 7.02
N ARG A 111 -4.95 5.86 5.99
CA ARG A 111 -5.90 6.89 5.58
C ARG A 111 -7.26 6.27 5.23
N SER A 112 -7.26 5.18 4.51
CA SER A 112 -8.49 4.50 4.11
C SER A 112 -9.23 3.91 5.31
N LEU A 113 -8.51 3.38 6.30
CA LEU A 113 -9.08 2.94 7.58
C LEU A 113 -9.71 4.10 8.34
N PHE A 114 -8.99 5.22 8.50
CA PHE A 114 -9.47 6.38 9.25
C PHE A 114 -10.75 6.99 8.66
N TYR A 115 -10.80 7.12 7.34
CA TYR A 115 -11.93 7.77 6.65
C TYR A 115 -12.97 6.79 6.11
N GLY A 116 -12.84 5.49 6.39
CA GLY A 116 -13.78 4.45 5.96
C GLY A 116 -13.91 4.35 4.44
N SER A 117 -12.80 4.51 3.71
CA SER A 117 -12.80 4.49 2.24
C SER A 117 -13.02 3.10 1.63
N TYR A 118 -13.03 2.06 2.46
CA TYR A 118 -13.32 0.67 2.10
C TYR A 118 -14.82 0.33 2.14
N LYS A 119 -15.65 1.20 2.73
CA LYS A 119 -17.09 0.95 2.90
C LYS A 119 -17.86 1.18 1.61
N SER A 120 -19.05 0.62 1.56
CA SER A 120 -19.98 0.76 0.42
C SER A 120 -20.07 2.20 -0.10
N PRO A 121 -20.02 2.36 -1.43
CA PRO A 121 -19.96 1.39 -2.53
C PRO A 121 -18.53 1.14 -3.06
N ARG A 122 -17.49 1.17 -2.19
CA ARG A 122 -16.06 1.13 -2.57
C ARG A 122 -15.37 -0.18 -2.20
N GLU A 123 -16.13 -1.25 -1.92
CA GLU A 123 -15.60 -2.55 -1.52
C GLU A 123 -14.65 -3.15 -2.57
N ILE A 124 -15.04 -3.09 -3.85
CA ILE A 124 -14.23 -3.61 -4.96
C ILE A 124 -12.92 -2.83 -5.10
N ILE A 125 -12.97 -1.49 -4.94
CA ILE A 125 -11.75 -0.66 -4.96
C ILE A 125 -10.79 -1.14 -3.86
N TRP A 126 -11.32 -1.38 -2.66
CA TRP A 126 -10.53 -1.85 -1.53
C TRP A 126 -9.92 -3.23 -1.79
N ILE A 127 -10.71 -4.20 -2.28
CA ILE A 127 -10.24 -5.56 -2.56
C ILE A 127 -9.13 -5.55 -3.63
N ILE A 128 -9.31 -4.81 -4.72
CA ILE A 128 -8.25 -4.65 -5.74
C ILE A 128 -7.00 -4.06 -5.09
N GLY A 129 -7.14 -3.07 -4.20
CA GLY A 129 -6.03 -2.49 -3.44
C GLY A 129 -5.29 -3.51 -2.57
N ILE A 130 -6.00 -4.42 -1.90
CA ILE A 130 -5.39 -5.51 -1.11
C ILE A 130 -4.66 -6.51 -2.01
N ILE A 131 -5.20 -6.83 -3.17
CA ILE A 131 -4.51 -7.70 -4.15
C ILE A 131 -3.21 -7.02 -4.65
N ILE A 132 -3.27 -5.73 -4.97
CA ILE A 132 -2.07 -4.95 -5.34
C ILE A 132 -1.04 -4.99 -4.20
N TYR A 133 -1.47 -4.79 -2.95
CA TYR A 133 -0.58 -4.82 -1.78
C TYR A 133 0.10 -6.19 -1.61
N LEU A 134 -0.63 -7.30 -1.78
CA LEU A 134 -0.06 -8.66 -1.75
C LEU A 134 0.98 -8.85 -2.87
N LEU A 135 0.70 -8.38 -4.08
CA LEU A 135 1.64 -8.45 -5.20
C LEU A 135 2.86 -7.55 -4.97
N MET A 136 2.69 -6.37 -4.33
CA MET A 136 3.81 -5.53 -3.93
C MET A 136 4.73 -6.25 -2.92
N MET A 137 4.16 -6.92 -1.92
CA MET A 137 4.93 -7.73 -0.95
C MET A 137 5.69 -8.85 -1.66
N ALA A 138 5.04 -9.57 -2.57
CA ALA A 138 5.66 -10.61 -3.36
C ALA A 138 6.80 -10.05 -4.24
N ALA A 139 6.53 -8.95 -4.98
CA ALA A 139 7.55 -8.30 -5.82
C ALA A 139 8.77 -7.86 -5.01
N ALA A 140 8.56 -7.24 -3.86
CA ALA A 140 9.64 -6.76 -3.00
C ALA A 140 10.47 -7.93 -2.43
N PHE A 141 9.81 -8.95 -1.90
CA PHE A 141 10.48 -10.16 -1.38
C PHE A 141 11.31 -10.85 -2.46
N ILE A 142 10.71 -11.09 -3.63
CA ILE A 142 11.39 -11.73 -4.76
C ILE A 142 12.56 -10.85 -5.25
N GLY A 143 12.37 -9.53 -5.30
CA GLY A 143 13.41 -8.57 -5.72
C GLY A 143 14.57 -8.47 -4.75
N TYR A 144 14.32 -8.68 -3.45
CA TYR A 144 15.38 -8.68 -2.45
C TYR A 144 16.32 -9.89 -2.55
N LEU A 145 15.88 -11.01 -3.12
CA LEU A 145 16.75 -12.14 -3.41
C LEU A 145 17.80 -11.81 -4.48
N LEU A 146 17.47 -10.98 -5.47
CA LEU A 146 18.26 -10.80 -6.69
C LEU A 146 19.70 -10.32 -6.48
N PRO A 147 20.03 -9.44 -5.50
CA PRO A 147 21.42 -9.06 -5.25
C PRO A 147 22.31 -10.22 -4.80
N TRP A 148 21.75 -11.34 -4.40
CA TRP A 148 22.47 -12.55 -3.98
C TRP A 148 23.47 -12.32 -2.86
N GLY A 149 23.13 -11.38 -1.94
CA GLY A 149 23.86 -11.19 -0.68
C GLY A 149 23.41 -12.19 0.39
N GLN A 150 24.08 -12.16 1.56
CA GLN A 150 23.78 -13.06 2.68
C GLN A 150 22.31 -12.95 3.13
N MET A 151 21.77 -11.73 3.28
CA MET A 151 20.37 -11.56 3.67
C MET A 151 19.39 -11.93 2.56
N SER A 152 19.76 -11.72 1.29
CA SER A 152 19.00 -12.16 0.11
C SER A 152 18.78 -13.67 0.13
N PHE A 153 19.87 -14.42 0.23
CA PHE A 153 19.88 -15.88 0.21
C PHE A 153 19.16 -16.49 1.42
N TRP A 154 19.55 -16.08 2.62
CA TRP A 154 19.02 -16.65 3.85
C TRP A 154 17.59 -16.19 4.13
N GLY A 155 17.24 -14.96 3.76
CA GLY A 155 15.85 -14.47 3.81
C GLY A 155 14.92 -15.28 2.90
N ALA A 156 15.37 -15.55 1.66
CA ALA A 156 14.61 -16.41 0.74
C ALA A 156 14.49 -17.84 1.27
N THR A 157 15.58 -18.43 1.78
CA THR A 157 15.59 -19.77 2.35
C THR A 157 14.56 -19.89 3.50
N VAL A 158 14.57 -18.95 4.43
CA VAL A 158 13.65 -18.97 5.58
C VAL A 158 12.19 -18.81 5.16
N ILE A 159 11.90 -17.79 4.34
CA ILE A 159 10.50 -17.46 3.96
C ILE A 159 9.90 -18.52 3.05
N THR A 160 10.65 -19.02 2.06
CA THR A 160 10.13 -20.08 1.17
C THR A 160 9.96 -21.40 1.90
N ASN A 161 10.83 -21.70 2.88
CA ASN A 161 10.68 -22.89 3.72
C ASN A 161 9.45 -22.84 4.64
N LEU A 162 8.78 -21.70 4.82
CA LEU A 162 7.51 -21.64 5.56
C LEU A 162 6.42 -22.49 4.90
N PHE A 163 6.44 -22.62 3.59
CA PHE A 163 5.48 -23.48 2.87
C PHE A 163 5.57 -24.95 3.25
N SER A 164 6.75 -25.44 3.74
CA SER A 164 6.87 -26.84 4.22
C SER A 164 5.98 -27.15 5.42
N ALA A 165 5.43 -26.13 6.10
CA ALA A 165 4.45 -26.32 7.17
C ALA A 165 3.09 -26.82 6.68
N ILE A 166 2.78 -26.69 5.38
CA ILE A 166 1.50 -27.12 4.81
C ILE A 166 1.48 -28.66 4.75
N PRO A 167 0.51 -29.32 5.43
CA PRO A 167 0.45 -30.77 5.44
C PRO A 167 0.36 -31.36 4.04
N LEU A 168 0.97 -32.51 3.83
CA LEU A 168 0.96 -33.35 2.61
C LEU A 168 1.67 -32.75 1.40
N VAL A 169 1.55 -31.46 1.12
CA VAL A 169 2.06 -30.84 -0.13
C VAL A 169 3.21 -29.86 0.11
N GLY A 170 3.47 -29.46 1.35
CA GLY A 170 4.38 -28.36 1.67
C GLY A 170 5.80 -28.56 1.19
N GLU A 171 6.39 -29.73 1.41
CA GLU A 171 7.73 -30.05 0.92
C GLU A 171 7.80 -30.04 -0.61
N GLY A 172 6.77 -30.57 -1.28
CA GLY A 172 6.66 -30.51 -2.73
C GLY A 172 6.61 -29.09 -3.26
N ILE A 173 5.88 -28.19 -2.58
CA ILE A 173 5.83 -26.76 -2.92
C ILE A 173 7.22 -26.13 -2.76
N VAL A 174 7.91 -26.39 -1.65
CA VAL A 174 9.25 -25.83 -1.42
C VAL A 174 10.24 -26.29 -2.49
N THR A 175 10.27 -27.61 -2.75
CA THR A 175 11.13 -28.18 -3.81
C THR A 175 10.80 -27.61 -5.19
N TRP A 176 9.53 -27.41 -5.48
CA TRP A 176 9.11 -26.76 -6.72
C TRP A 176 9.53 -25.29 -6.77
N LEU A 177 9.37 -24.51 -5.69
CA LEU A 177 9.80 -23.11 -5.62
C LEU A 177 11.31 -22.97 -5.80
N TRP A 178 12.09 -23.79 -5.13
CA TRP A 178 13.55 -23.77 -5.23
C TRP A 178 14.04 -24.30 -6.56
N GLY A 179 13.31 -25.22 -7.19
CA GLY A 179 13.74 -25.95 -8.38
C GLY A 179 14.80 -27.00 -8.07
N GLY A 180 14.87 -27.42 -6.82
CA GLY A 180 15.83 -28.36 -6.24
C GLY A 180 15.59 -28.52 -4.75
N TYR A 181 16.60 -28.99 -4.03
CA TYR A 181 16.53 -29.24 -2.59
C TYR A 181 17.11 -28.10 -1.73
N SER A 182 17.60 -27.04 -2.37
CA SER A 182 18.10 -25.83 -1.73
C SER A 182 17.82 -24.62 -2.59
N VAL A 183 17.88 -23.41 -2.00
CA VAL A 183 17.93 -22.17 -2.76
C VAL A 183 19.23 -22.15 -3.55
N ASP A 184 19.11 -22.01 -4.87
CA ASP A 184 20.25 -22.05 -5.79
C ASP A 184 19.88 -21.36 -7.13
N ASN A 185 20.69 -21.54 -8.15
CA ASN A 185 20.53 -20.94 -9.47
C ASN A 185 19.11 -21.09 -10.06
N PRO A 186 18.43 -22.27 -9.99
CA PRO A 186 17.04 -22.36 -10.46
C PRO A 186 16.07 -21.46 -9.71
N THR A 187 16.27 -21.26 -8.40
CA THR A 187 15.47 -20.33 -7.59
C THR A 187 15.67 -18.90 -8.07
N LEU A 188 16.93 -18.48 -8.22
CA LEU A 188 17.29 -17.14 -8.65
C LEU A 188 16.70 -16.79 -10.02
N THR A 189 16.81 -17.69 -10.99
CA THR A 189 16.29 -17.49 -12.35
C THR A 189 14.75 -17.35 -12.35
N ARG A 190 14.04 -18.19 -11.59
CA ARG A 190 12.58 -18.11 -11.46
C ARG A 190 12.16 -16.82 -10.79
N PHE A 191 12.83 -16.42 -9.72
CA PHE A 191 12.53 -15.21 -8.98
C PHE A 191 12.83 -13.97 -9.82
N PHE A 192 13.91 -13.95 -10.59
CA PHE A 192 14.16 -12.87 -11.54
C PHE A 192 13.01 -12.73 -12.54
N THR A 193 12.55 -13.82 -13.13
CA THR A 193 11.45 -13.82 -14.08
C THR A 193 10.14 -13.29 -13.45
N LEU A 194 9.82 -13.75 -12.23
CA LEU A 194 8.63 -13.30 -11.51
C LEU A 194 8.75 -11.84 -11.07
N HIS A 195 9.92 -11.40 -10.59
CA HIS A 195 10.14 -10.00 -10.23
C HIS A 195 9.97 -9.06 -11.43
N TYR A 196 10.41 -9.49 -12.60
CA TYR A 196 10.25 -8.74 -13.84
C TYR A 196 8.76 -8.66 -14.26
N LEU A 197 8.00 -9.74 -14.10
CA LEU A 197 6.62 -9.84 -14.55
C LEU A 197 5.61 -9.15 -13.62
N ILE A 198 5.73 -9.34 -12.30
CA ILE A 198 4.75 -8.88 -11.30
C ILE A 198 4.49 -7.36 -11.37
N PRO A 199 5.48 -6.46 -11.57
CA PRO A 199 5.22 -5.03 -11.68
C PRO A 199 4.26 -4.64 -12.82
N PHE A 200 4.28 -5.35 -13.93
CA PHE A 200 3.33 -5.11 -15.04
C PHE A 200 1.92 -5.61 -14.70
N LEU A 201 1.82 -6.72 -13.94
CA LEU A 201 0.54 -7.16 -13.40
C LEU A 201 -0.02 -6.14 -12.41
N ILE A 202 0.82 -5.59 -11.51
CA ILE A 202 0.46 -4.50 -10.60
C ILE A 202 -0.02 -3.28 -11.41
N LEU A 203 0.69 -2.90 -12.47
CA LEU A 203 0.31 -1.77 -13.32
C LEU A 203 -1.10 -1.96 -13.91
N GLY A 204 -1.40 -3.15 -14.44
CA GLY A 204 -2.72 -3.49 -14.94
C GLY A 204 -3.82 -3.38 -13.87
N LEU A 205 -3.53 -3.89 -12.65
CA LEU A 205 -4.46 -3.80 -11.53
C LEU A 205 -4.62 -2.36 -11.00
N VAL A 206 -3.58 -1.53 -11.05
CA VAL A 206 -3.66 -0.10 -10.70
C VAL A 206 -4.59 0.63 -11.67
N VAL A 207 -4.53 0.33 -12.97
CA VAL A 207 -5.48 0.89 -13.96
C VAL A 207 -6.92 0.50 -13.59
N LEU A 208 -7.17 -0.77 -13.25
CA LEU A 208 -8.48 -1.24 -12.80
C LEU A 208 -8.91 -0.59 -11.47
N HIS A 209 -7.98 -0.39 -10.53
CA HIS A 209 -8.23 0.26 -9.25
C HIS A 209 -8.66 1.71 -9.41
N ILE A 210 -7.97 2.45 -10.28
CA ILE A 210 -8.32 3.84 -10.62
C ILE A 210 -9.65 3.89 -11.38
N TRP A 211 -9.89 2.99 -12.31
CA TRP A 211 -11.18 2.91 -13.00
C TRP A 211 -12.32 2.63 -12.03
N ALA A 212 -12.17 1.63 -11.17
CA ALA A 212 -13.16 1.33 -10.14
C ALA A 212 -13.42 2.54 -9.22
N LEU A 213 -12.40 3.37 -8.93
CA LEU A 213 -12.57 4.61 -8.16
C LEU A 213 -13.49 5.63 -8.87
N HIS A 214 -13.42 5.73 -10.19
CA HIS A 214 -14.22 6.70 -10.95
C HIS A 214 -15.71 6.36 -11.01
N VAL A 215 -16.10 5.11 -10.72
CA VAL A 215 -17.50 4.66 -10.72
C VAL A 215 -18.29 5.29 -9.57
N PRO A 216 -17.94 5.10 -8.27
CA PRO A 216 -18.62 5.73 -7.13
C PRO A 216 -18.09 7.12 -6.81
N GLY A 217 -16.94 7.52 -7.36
CA GLY A 217 -16.22 8.75 -7.04
C GLY A 217 -15.41 8.68 -5.75
N ASN A 218 -14.64 9.76 -5.50
CA ASN A 218 -13.78 9.87 -4.33
C ASN A 218 -14.57 9.89 -3.01
N ASN A 219 -14.08 9.19 -2.00
CA ASN A 219 -14.45 9.47 -0.62
C ASN A 219 -13.87 10.83 -0.19
N ASN A 220 -14.30 11.37 0.95
CA ASN A 220 -13.82 12.65 1.49
C ASN A 220 -13.71 12.60 3.02
N PRO A 221 -13.06 13.59 3.67
CA PRO A 221 -12.86 13.61 5.12
C PRO A 221 -14.13 13.55 5.97
N VAL A 222 -15.27 14.00 5.42
CA VAL A 222 -16.58 13.94 6.09
C VAL A 222 -17.26 12.59 5.90
N GLY A 223 -16.88 11.83 4.85
CA GLY A 223 -17.44 10.51 4.54
C GLY A 223 -18.83 10.54 3.92
N ILE A 224 -19.25 11.66 3.33
CA ILE A 224 -20.54 11.80 2.62
C ILE A 224 -20.39 11.53 1.14
N ASP A 225 -21.48 11.06 0.50
CA ASP A 225 -21.50 10.89 -0.94
C ASP A 225 -21.86 12.21 -1.64
N ILE A 226 -21.04 12.59 -2.62
CA ILE A 226 -21.28 13.77 -3.45
C ILE A 226 -21.82 13.29 -4.79
N LYS A 227 -23.10 13.54 -5.02
CA LYS A 227 -23.79 13.18 -6.27
C LYS A 227 -23.67 14.32 -7.26
N LYS A 228 -22.81 14.19 -8.29
CA LYS A 228 -22.64 15.11 -9.45
C LYS A 228 -21.87 16.41 -9.15
N PRO A 229 -21.46 17.15 -10.20
CA PRO A 229 -20.91 18.48 -10.03
C PRO A 229 -21.86 19.35 -9.19
N SER A 230 -21.35 19.86 -8.09
CA SER A 230 -22.10 20.67 -7.12
C SER A 230 -21.19 21.72 -6.51
N LYS A 231 -21.77 22.63 -5.69
CA LYS A 231 -20.96 23.58 -4.90
C LYS A 231 -19.97 22.91 -3.92
N ASP A 232 -20.03 21.59 -3.74
CA ASP A 232 -19.13 20.81 -2.91
C ASP A 232 -17.97 20.18 -3.69
N THR A 233 -17.90 20.38 -5.02
CA THR A 233 -16.84 19.88 -5.88
C THR A 233 -16.06 21.01 -6.54
N VAL A 234 -14.82 20.68 -6.94
CA VAL A 234 -13.96 21.47 -7.82
C VAL A 234 -13.47 20.59 -8.95
N PRO A 235 -13.11 21.13 -10.12
CA PRO A 235 -12.44 20.39 -11.16
C PRO A 235 -11.14 19.80 -10.63
N PHE A 236 -10.74 18.61 -11.13
CA PHE A 236 -9.48 18.01 -10.74
C PHE A 236 -8.29 18.92 -11.10
N HIS A 237 -8.26 19.44 -12.33
CA HIS A 237 -7.28 20.45 -12.76
C HIS A 237 -7.95 21.85 -12.70
N PRO A 238 -7.27 22.87 -12.19
CA PRO A 238 -5.89 22.87 -11.63
C PRO A 238 -5.82 22.53 -10.14
N TYR A 239 -6.95 22.48 -9.42
CA TYR A 239 -6.96 22.53 -7.95
C TYR A 239 -6.27 21.33 -7.29
N ILE A 240 -6.67 20.11 -7.68
CA ILE A 240 -6.11 18.90 -7.08
C ILE A 240 -4.75 18.57 -7.68
N VAL A 241 -4.55 18.81 -8.97
CA VAL A 241 -3.25 18.59 -9.64
C VAL A 241 -2.14 19.42 -9.00
N ILE A 242 -2.38 20.71 -8.68
CA ILE A 242 -1.39 21.55 -8.01
C ILE A 242 -1.10 21.03 -6.61
N LYS A 243 -2.13 20.62 -5.88
CA LYS A 243 -2.00 20.08 -4.54
C LYS A 243 -1.24 18.75 -4.52
N ASP A 244 -1.55 17.85 -5.44
CA ASP A 244 -0.86 16.57 -5.60
C ASP A 244 0.59 16.79 -6.04
N GLY A 245 0.85 17.73 -6.95
CA GLY A 245 2.20 18.12 -7.37
C GLY A 245 3.06 18.63 -6.21
N PHE A 246 2.49 19.48 -5.35
CA PHE A 246 3.20 19.94 -4.14
C PHE A 246 3.52 18.79 -3.19
N ALA A 247 2.55 17.90 -2.91
CA ALA A 247 2.77 16.74 -2.05
C ALA A 247 3.82 15.79 -2.64
N LEU A 248 3.79 15.57 -3.95
CA LEU A 248 4.78 14.76 -4.65
C LEU A 248 6.18 15.39 -4.52
N LEU A 249 6.31 16.72 -4.69
CA LEU A 249 7.58 17.43 -4.52
C LEU A 249 8.15 17.21 -3.09
N MET A 250 7.31 17.35 -2.07
CA MET A 250 7.72 17.10 -0.68
C MET A 250 8.14 15.66 -0.45
N PHE A 251 7.41 14.71 -1.01
CA PHE A 251 7.78 13.29 -0.97
C PHE A 251 9.11 13.02 -1.69
N MET A 252 9.35 13.64 -2.85
CA MET A 252 10.60 13.51 -3.59
C MET A 252 11.80 14.08 -2.82
N ILE A 253 11.64 15.15 -2.04
CA ILE A 253 12.70 15.68 -1.17
C ILE A 253 13.09 14.64 -0.10
N VAL A 254 12.11 14.00 0.54
CA VAL A 254 12.36 12.92 1.51
C VAL A 254 13.03 11.73 0.82
N PHE A 255 12.54 11.34 -0.34
CA PHE A 255 13.11 10.24 -1.13
C PHE A 255 14.56 10.55 -1.54
N ALA A 256 14.83 11.76 -2.02
CA ALA A 256 16.17 12.19 -2.38
C ALA A 256 17.15 12.16 -1.20
N PHE A 257 16.68 12.45 0.02
CA PHE A 257 17.50 12.28 1.21
C PHE A 257 18.01 10.84 1.37
N PHE A 258 17.14 9.85 1.20
CA PHE A 258 17.54 8.44 1.28
C PHE A 258 18.42 8.00 0.09
N VAL A 259 18.28 8.62 -1.09
CA VAL A 259 19.12 8.27 -2.24
C VAL A 259 20.53 8.87 -2.13
N PHE A 260 20.64 10.12 -1.70
CA PHE A 260 21.90 10.87 -1.79
C PHE A 260 22.67 10.97 -0.47
N TYR A 261 22.00 10.92 0.69
CA TYR A 261 22.65 11.16 1.99
C TYR A 261 22.66 9.91 2.89
N SER A 262 21.66 9.04 2.78
CA SER A 262 21.57 7.85 3.66
C SER A 262 21.07 6.61 2.89
N PRO A 263 21.74 6.24 1.77
CA PRO A 263 21.21 5.22 0.86
C PRO A 263 21.12 3.81 1.45
N ASN A 264 21.87 3.52 2.51
CA ASN A 264 21.97 2.18 3.08
C ASN A 264 21.20 2.00 4.40
N ILE A 265 20.63 3.09 4.96
CA ILE A 265 20.01 3.06 6.30
C ILE A 265 18.74 2.18 6.35
N LEU A 266 18.05 2.00 5.23
CA LEU A 266 16.85 1.17 5.12
C LEU A 266 17.15 -0.28 4.68
N GLY A 267 18.42 -0.60 4.43
CA GLY A 267 18.89 -1.93 4.08
C GLY A 267 19.55 -2.65 5.25
N HIS A 268 20.09 -3.84 5.00
CA HIS A 268 20.85 -4.63 5.96
C HIS A 268 22.33 -4.77 5.54
N ALA A 269 23.24 -4.53 6.49
CA ALA A 269 24.68 -4.53 6.20
C ALA A 269 25.20 -5.88 5.62
N ASP A 270 24.69 -7.00 6.15
CA ASP A 270 25.11 -8.33 5.69
C ASP A 270 24.72 -8.61 4.24
N ASN A 271 23.84 -7.81 3.63
CA ASN A 271 23.49 -7.97 2.22
C ASN A 271 24.53 -7.38 1.24
N TYR A 272 25.58 -6.75 1.77
CA TYR A 272 26.79 -6.33 1.04
C TYR A 272 27.90 -7.38 1.09
N ILE A 273 27.62 -8.56 1.66
CA ILE A 273 28.48 -9.74 1.66
C ILE A 273 27.83 -10.75 0.72
N GLU A 274 28.60 -11.30 -0.22
CA GLU A 274 28.12 -12.33 -1.14
C GLU A 274 27.55 -13.54 -0.39
N ALA A 275 26.49 -14.14 -0.93
CA ALA A 275 25.79 -15.26 -0.32
C ALA A 275 26.72 -16.46 -0.11
N ASN A 276 26.83 -16.93 1.11
CA ASN A 276 27.53 -18.16 1.47
C ASN A 276 26.54 -19.14 2.12
N PRO A 277 26.16 -20.23 1.43
CA PRO A 277 25.22 -21.22 1.96
C PRO A 277 25.75 -22.00 3.17
N MET A 278 27.07 -21.94 3.45
CA MET A 278 27.70 -22.63 4.57
C MET A 278 27.78 -21.76 5.84
N VAL A 279 27.43 -20.46 5.74
CA VAL A 279 27.56 -19.51 6.86
C VAL A 279 26.22 -18.79 7.09
N THR A 280 25.48 -19.25 8.09
CA THR A 280 24.19 -18.62 8.45
C THR A 280 24.43 -17.30 9.20
N PRO A 281 23.82 -16.17 8.79
CA PRO A 281 23.86 -14.92 9.55
C PRO A 281 23.28 -15.10 10.95
N ALA A 282 23.81 -14.36 11.92
CA ALA A 282 23.35 -14.42 13.31
C ALA A 282 21.89 -14.00 13.48
N HIS A 283 21.41 -13.13 12.63
CA HIS A 283 20.05 -12.60 12.70
C HIS A 283 19.47 -12.39 11.29
N ILE A 284 18.50 -13.23 10.92
CA ILE A 284 17.82 -13.16 9.62
C ILE A 284 16.48 -12.48 9.81
N VAL A 285 16.31 -11.30 9.24
CA VAL A 285 15.06 -10.53 9.25
C VAL A 285 14.71 -10.04 7.85
N PRO A 286 13.42 -9.98 7.50
CA PRO A 286 12.99 -9.33 6.26
C PRO A 286 13.12 -7.80 6.36
N GLU A 287 12.91 -7.11 5.25
CA GLU A 287 12.85 -5.66 5.20
C GLU A 287 11.78 -5.11 6.17
N TRP A 288 12.03 -3.88 6.66
CA TRP A 288 11.25 -3.21 7.70
C TRP A 288 9.74 -3.22 7.44
N TYR A 289 9.33 -3.11 6.20
CA TYR A 289 7.90 -3.08 5.83
C TYR A 289 7.20 -4.45 5.91
N LEU A 290 7.93 -5.55 6.04
CA LEU A 290 7.39 -6.90 6.27
C LEU A 290 7.42 -7.30 7.75
N LEU A 291 8.16 -6.57 8.58
CA LEU A 291 8.38 -6.89 9.99
C LEU A 291 7.09 -7.05 10.82
N PRO A 292 6.03 -6.24 10.63
CA PRO A 292 4.80 -6.43 11.41
C PRO A 292 4.21 -7.83 11.22
N PHE A 293 4.18 -8.33 9.99
CA PHE A 293 3.68 -9.68 9.69
C PHE A 293 4.64 -10.77 10.13
N TYR A 294 5.94 -10.51 10.05
CA TYR A 294 6.97 -11.40 10.57
C TYR A 294 6.92 -11.53 12.11
N ALA A 295 6.58 -10.46 12.83
CA ALA A 295 6.32 -10.52 14.27
C ALA A 295 5.12 -11.41 14.59
N ILE A 296 4.02 -11.28 13.85
CA ILE A 296 2.83 -12.13 14.00
C ILE A 296 3.18 -13.61 13.76
N LEU A 297 3.91 -13.91 12.69
CA LEU A 297 4.40 -15.24 12.39
C LEU A 297 5.14 -15.86 13.59
N ARG A 298 6.13 -15.14 14.13
CA ARG A 298 7.00 -15.63 15.21
C ARG A 298 6.34 -15.63 16.59
N SER A 299 5.20 -14.93 16.76
CA SER A 299 4.45 -14.90 18.02
C SER A 299 3.80 -16.24 18.35
N VAL A 300 3.55 -17.07 17.34
CA VAL A 300 2.92 -18.38 17.46
C VAL A 300 3.98 -19.46 17.47
N PRO A 301 4.03 -20.36 18.49
CA PRO A 301 5.09 -21.37 18.60
C PRO A 301 5.04 -22.43 17.49
N ASP A 302 3.83 -22.80 17.05
CA ASP A 302 3.64 -23.79 15.99
C ASP A 302 3.86 -23.15 14.61
N LYS A 303 4.67 -23.79 13.77
CA LYS A 303 5.05 -23.28 12.45
C LYS A 303 3.86 -23.06 11.52
N LEU A 304 2.95 -24.04 11.44
CA LEU A 304 1.76 -23.96 10.59
C LEU A 304 0.80 -22.87 11.06
N LEU A 305 0.51 -22.84 12.36
CA LEU A 305 -0.38 -21.82 12.93
C LEU A 305 0.23 -20.42 12.82
N GLY A 306 1.55 -20.28 12.91
CA GLY A 306 2.25 -19.03 12.66
C GLY A 306 2.07 -18.52 11.22
N VAL A 307 2.24 -19.41 10.24
CA VAL A 307 1.98 -19.08 8.82
C VAL A 307 0.52 -18.72 8.59
N VAL A 308 -0.41 -19.47 9.17
CA VAL A 308 -1.84 -19.16 9.10
C VAL A 308 -2.14 -17.80 9.74
N ALA A 309 -1.56 -17.49 10.90
CA ALA A 309 -1.75 -16.19 11.55
C ALA A 309 -1.22 -15.05 10.66
N MET A 310 -0.01 -15.18 10.13
CA MET A 310 0.59 -14.19 9.23
C MET A 310 -0.29 -13.92 7.99
N LEU A 311 -0.73 -14.97 7.30
CA LEU A 311 -1.61 -14.84 6.13
C LEU A 311 -2.97 -14.26 6.51
N SER A 312 -3.53 -14.69 7.64
CA SER A 312 -4.82 -14.19 8.15
C SER A 312 -4.74 -12.70 8.50
N ALA A 313 -3.60 -12.22 9.00
CA ALA A 313 -3.40 -10.80 9.29
C ALA A 313 -3.48 -9.91 8.04
N ILE A 314 -3.09 -10.44 6.88
CA ILE A 314 -3.24 -9.73 5.61
C ILE A 314 -4.66 -9.90 5.05
N LEU A 315 -5.18 -11.13 5.06
CA LEU A 315 -6.48 -11.45 4.48
C LEU A 315 -7.65 -10.83 5.25
N ILE A 316 -7.50 -10.58 6.54
CA ILE A 316 -8.52 -9.88 7.35
C ILE A 316 -8.82 -8.48 6.80
N LEU A 317 -7.83 -7.82 6.19
CA LEU A 317 -8.02 -6.54 5.54
C LEU A 317 -8.93 -6.67 4.31
N ALA A 318 -8.91 -7.78 3.58
CA ALA A 318 -9.77 -7.98 2.43
C ALA A 318 -11.26 -8.07 2.82
N VAL A 319 -11.56 -8.68 3.99
CA VAL A 319 -12.94 -8.82 4.50
C VAL A 319 -13.40 -7.65 5.37
N LEU A 320 -12.56 -6.65 5.56
CA LEU A 320 -12.83 -5.47 6.38
C LEU A 320 -14.13 -4.72 6.04
N PRO A 321 -14.55 -4.57 4.76
CA PRO A 321 -15.81 -3.91 4.42
C PRO A 321 -17.04 -4.52 5.11
N TRP A 322 -17.00 -5.80 5.42
CA TRP A 322 -18.09 -6.53 6.07
C TRP A 322 -17.91 -6.65 7.59
N LEU A 323 -16.68 -6.53 8.09
CA LEU A 323 -16.39 -6.52 9.53
C LEU A 323 -16.78 -5.20 10.19
N ASP A 324 -16.61 -4.07 9.51
CA ASP A 324 -17.01 -2.76 10.04
C ASP A 324 -18.51 -2.49 9.80
N THR A 325 -19.32 -2.88 10.75
CA THR A 325 -20.79 -2.81 10.70
C THR A 325 -21.35 -1.38 10.84
N SER A 326 -20.53 -0.38 11.19
CA SER A 326 -20.96 1.02 11.31
C SER A 326 -21.38 1.60 9.96
N LYS A 327 -22.51 2.32 9.91
CA LYS A 327 -22.94 3.07 8.73
C LYS A 327 -22.13 4.36 8.50
N ILE A 328 -21.47 4.87 9.56
CA ILE A 328 -20.65 6.09 9.49
C ILE A 328 -19.25 5.72 8.99
N ARG A 329 -18.77 6.42 7.95
CA ARG A 329 -17.48 6.13 7.34
C ARG A 329 -16.30 6.72 8.12
N SER A 330 -16.31 8.05 8.30
CA SER A 330 -15.17 8.78 8.85
C SER A 330 -15.04 8.64 10.37
N ALA A 331 -13.83 8.31 10.85
CA ALA A 331 -13.47 8.30 12.26
C ALA A 331 -13.67 9.66 12.96
N VAL A 332 -13.78 10.76 12.20
CA VAL A 332 -14.07 12.09 12.75
C VAL A 332 -15.40 12.11 13.51
N PHE A 333 -16.38 11.32 13.07
CA PHE A 333 -17.71 11.20 13.66
C PHE A 333 -17.89 9.96 14.53
N ARG A 334 -16.79 9.21 14.78
CA ARG A 334 -16.76 7.95 15.55
C ARG A 334 -15.73 8.06 16.69
N PRO A 335 -16.09 8.69 17.84
CA PRO A 335 -15.13 9.04 18.90
C PRO A 335 -14.37 7.85 19.49
N LEU A 336 -15.07 6.73 19.74
CA LEU A 336 -14.41 5.51 20.27
C LEU A 336 -13.59 4.82 19.20
N TYR A 337 -14.14 4.65 18.00
CA TYR A 337 -13.38 4.08 16.87
C TYR A 337 -12.09 4.86 16.61
N LYS A 338 -12.13 6.19 16.68
CA LYS A 338 -10.95 7.05 16.50
C LYS A 338 -9.83 6.73 17.51
N GLN A 339 -10.17 6.42 18.76
CA GLN A 339 -9.20 6.04 19.78
C GLN A 339 -8.60 4.66 19.47
N PHE A 340 -9.43 3.67 19.19
CA PHE A 340 -8.97 2.33 18.83
C PHE A 340 -8.17 2.31 17.51
N TYR A 341 -8.49 3.20 16.58
CA TYR A 341 -7.68 3.39 15.37
C TYR A 341 -6.24 3.82 15.71
N TRP A 342 -6.06 4.78 16.60
CA TRP A 342 -4.72 5.21 17.00
C TRP A 342 -3.96 4.14 17.79
N ILE A 343 -4.67 3.35 18.59
CA ILE A 343 -4.09 2.17 19.24
C ILE A 343 -3.64 1.15 18.18
N LEU A 344 -4.42 0.92 17.12
CA LEU A 344 -4.01 0.04 16.00
C LEU A 344 -2.76 0.57 15.28
N VAL A 345 -2.67 1.88 15.06
CA VAL A 345 -1.45 2.48 14.47
C VAL A 345 -0.24 2.21 15.36
N ALA A 346 -0.37 2.44 16.67
CA ALA A 346 0.70 2.15 17.63
C ALA A 346 1.05 0.65 17.65
N ASP A 347 0.05 -0.22 17.62
CA ASP A 347 0.21 -1.67 17.62
C ASP A 347 1.01 -2.17 16.40
N VAL A 348 0.69 -1.68 15.19
CA VAL A 348 1.43 -2.05 13.97
C VAL A 348 2.88 -1.56 14.03
N LEU A 349 3.14 -0.39 14.61
CA LEU A 349 4.51 0.09 14.84
C LEU A 349 5.26 -0.77 15.86
N ILE A 350 4.58 -1.19 16.94
CA ILE A 350 5.14 -2.11 17.94
C ILE A 350 5.44 -3.45 17.29
N LEU A 351 4.52 -4.02 16.49
CA LEU A 351 4.76 -5.25 15.75
C LEU A 351 5.96 -5.12 14.81
N GLY A 352 6.10 -3.99 14.12
CA GLY A 352 7.27 -3.70 13.28
C GLY A 352 8.57 -3.75 14.08
N TYR A 353 8.61 -3.08 15.22
CA TYR A 353 9.80 -3.11 16.08
C TYR A 353 10.07 -4.51 16.67
N MET A 354 9.05 -5.21 17.16
CA MET A 354 9.18 -6.59 17.64
C MET A 354 9.62 -7.56 16.54
N GLY A 355 9.22 -7.31 15.29
CA GLY A 355 9.68 -8.10 14.14
C GLY A 355 11.19 -7.99 13.91
N ALA A 356 11.81 -6.87 14.24
CA ALA A 356 13.25 -6.66 14.15
C ALA A 356 14.04 -7.25 15.33
N MET A 357 13.37 -7.54 16.47
CA MET A 357 14.04 -8.02 17.70
C MET A 357 14.07 -9.56 17.75
N PRO A 358 14.98 -10.18 18.55
CA PRO A 358 14.95 -11.61 18.83
C PRO A 358 13.59 -12.09 19.36
N ALA A 359 13.10 -13.26 18.89
CA ALA A 359 11.81 -13.80 19.31
C ALA A 359 11.90 -14.54 20.65
N GLU A 360 12.36 -13.86 21.71
CA GLU A 360 12.57 -14.43 23.05
C GLU A 360 12.24 -13.42 24.15
N GLY A 361 12.09 -13.91 25.39
CA GLY A 361 11.92 -13.10 26.57
C GLY A 361 10.79 -12.07 26.45
N LEU A 362 11.07 -10.82 26.81
CA LEU A 362 10.12 -9.73 26.81
C LEU A 362 9.66 -9.35 25.39
N TYR A 363 10.53 -9.42 24.41
CA TYR A 363 10.18 -9.09 23.02
C TYR A 363 9.10 -10.03 22.48
N LEU A 364 9.23 -11.33 22.76
CA LEU A 364 8.22 -12.31 22.34
C LEU A 364 6.88 -12.09 23.08
N LEU A 365 6.92 -11.75 24.38
CA LEU A 365 5.70 -11.45 25.13
C LEU A 365 4.97 -10.24 24.54
N ILE A 366 5.68 -9.14 24.28
CA ILE A 366 5.09 -7.95 23.68
C ILE A 366 4.53 -8.27 22.28
N ALA A 367 5.27 -9.01 21.45
CA ALA A 367 4.80 -9.42 20.13
C ALA A 367 3.50 -10.25 20.20
N ARG A 368 3.37 -11.16 21.17
CA ARG A 368 2.14 -11.95 21.39
C ARG A 368 0.94 -11.08 21.79
N VAL A 369 1.15 -10.12 22.71
CA VAL A 369 0.11 -9.18 23.15
C VAL A 369 -0.34 -8.32 21.97
N ALA A 370 0.60 -7.76 21.21
CA ALA A 370 0.31 -6.97 20.03
C ALA A 370 -0.40 -7.79 18.95
N THR A 371 0.04 -9.01 18.68
CA THR A 371 -0.64 -9.95 17.76
C THR A 371 -2.08 -10.22 18.20
N ALA A 372 -2.31 -10.47 19.49
CA ALA A 372 -3.65 -10.68 20.04
C ALA A 372 -4.52 -9.42 19.86
N TYR A 373 -3.97 -8.22 20.13
CA TYR A 373 -4.68 -6.97 19.92
C TYR A 373 -5.01 -6.73 18.43
N TYR A 374 -4.09 -7.00 17.52
CA TYR A 374 -4.32 -6.87 16.08
C TYR A 374 -5.59 -7.64 15.64
N PHE A 375 -5.68 -8.93 15.99
CA PHE A 375 -6.86 -9.72 15.65
C PHE A 375 -8.11 -9.30 16.43
N LEU A 376 -7.98 -8.97 17.71
CA LEU A 376 -9.07 -8.45 18.52
C LEU A 376 -9.65 -7.18 17.93
N HIS A 377 -8.81 -6.29 17.40
CA HIS A 377 -9.25 -5.05 16.77
C HIS A 377 -10.21 -5.30 15.62
N PHE A 378 -9.83 -6.16 14.66
CA PHE A 378 -10.65 -6.40 13.48
C PHE A 378 -11.82 -7.34 13.71
N LEU A 379 -11.66 -8.39 14.53
CA LEU A 379 -12.67 -9.43 14.69
C LEU A 379 -13.71 -9.10 15.77
N VAL A 380 -13.36 -8.28 16.76
CA VAL A 380 -14.23 -7.99 17.90
C VAL A 380 -14.50 -6.50 18.07
N ILE A 381 -13.44 -5.68 18.23
CA ILE A 381 -13.61 -4.26 18.56
C ILE A 381 -14.38 -3.54 17.45
N LEU A 382 -13.94 -3.72 16.21
CA LEU A 382 -14.52 -3.03 15.05
C LEU A 382 -16.00 -3.39 14.82
N PRO A 383 -16.41 -4.68 14.78
CA PRO A 383 -17.82 -5.05 14.68
C PRO A 383 -18.67 -4.56 15.86
N VAL A 384 -18.16 -4.69 17.10
CA VAL A 384 -18.89 -4.27 18.31
C VAL A 384 -19.12 -2.75 18.32
N LEU A 385 -18.11 -1.96 17.97
CA LEU A 385 -18.24 -0.51 17.86
C LEU A 385 -19.27 -0.11 16.82
N GLY A 386 -19.36 -0.82 15.71
CA GLY A 386 -20.35 -0.55 14.68
C GLY A 386 -21.80 -0.58 15.19
N PHE A 387 -22.09 -1.44 16.18
CA PHE A 387 -23.42 -1.56 16.78
C PHE A 387 -23.63 -0.68 18.03
N LYS A 388 -22.56 -0.47 18.84
CA LYS A 388 -22.71 0.12 20.18
C LYS A 388 -22.24 1.57 20.28
N GLU A 389 -21.42 2.04 19.33
CA GLU A 389 -20.83 3.37 19.40
C GLU A 389 -21.86 4.47 19.17
N LYS A 390 -21.89 5.47 20.06
CA LYS A 390 -22.62 6.71 19.84
C LYS A 390 -21.82 7.62 18.92
N THR A 391 -22.29 7.78 17.71
CA THR A 391 -21.65 8.60 16.67
C THR A 391 -22.07 10.07 16.78
N ILE A 392 -21.18 10.95 16.30
CA ILE A 392 -21.50 12.39 16.14
C ILE A 392 -22.33 12.54 14.84
N PRO A 393 -23.33 13.44 14.79
CA PRO A 393 -24.07 13.73 13.58
C PRO A 393 -23.16 14.12 12.42
N VAL A 394 -23.37 13.49 11.26
CA VAL A 394 -22.64 13.81 10.03
C VAL A 394 -23.32 14.97 9.33
N PRO A 395 -22.59 16.01 8.86
CA PRO A 395 -23.16 17.13 8.13
C PRO A 395 -23.75 16.68 6.78
N LEU A 396 -24.76 17.40 6.28
CA LEU A 396 -25.45 17.06 5.04
C LEU A 396 -24.63 17.42 3.77
N SER A 397 -23.67 18.34 3.90
CA SER A 397 -22.81 18.78 2.80
C SER A 397 -21.40 19.16 3.29
N ILE A 398 -20.42 19.21 2.38
CA ILE A 398 -19.08 19.74 2.68
C ILE A 398 -19.17 21.23 3.03
N THR A 399 -20.01 21.98 2.32
CA THR A 399 -20.21 23.40 2.60
C THR A 399 -20.71 23.63 4.01
N GLU A 400 -21.69 22.85 4.47
CA GLU A 400 -22.19 22.92 5.85
C GLU A 400 -21.09 22.59 6.87
N SER A 401 -20.25 21.58 6.60
CA SER A 401 -19.14 21.20 7.50
C SER A 401 -18.09 22.29 7.67
N VAL A 402 -17.91 23.16 6.68
CA VAL A 402 -16.90 24.24 6.68
C VAL A 402 -17.47 25.55 7.20
N MET A 403 -18.72 25.84 6.88
CA MET A 403 -19.38 27.12 7.25
C MET A 403 -19.84 27.17 8.71
N GLY A 404 -19.55 26.14 9.50
CA GLY A 404 -19.80 26.15 10.94
C GLY A 404 -21.28 26.11 11.34
N GLY A 405 -22.12 25.52 10.50
CA GLY A 405 -23.47 25.14 10.88
C GLY A 405 -23.42 24.14 12.02
N SER A 406 -23.65 24.60 13.25
CA SER A 406 -23.73 23.71 14.42
C SER A 406 -24.77 22.62 14.12
N PRO A 407 -24.46 21.33 14.33
CA PRO A 407 -25.39 20.22 14.12
C PRO A 407 -26.72 20.42 14.89
N ASN A 408 -26.70 21.25 15.93
CA ASN A 408 -27.85 21.58 16.75
C ASN A 408 -28.87 22.56 16.11
N LEU A 409 -28.46 23.35 15.10
CA LEU A 409 -29.35 24.31 14.44
C LEU A 409 -30.20 23.65 13.34
N ALA A 410 -29.70 22.62 12.65
CA ALA A 410 -30.49 21.91 11.63
C ALA A 410 -31.58 21.04 12.25
N THR A 411 -31.33 20.43 13.42
CA THR A 411 -32.33 19.66 14.18
C THR A 411 -33.36 20.58 14.86
N ALA A 412 -32.97 21.75 15.30
CA ALA A 412 -33.88 22.75 15.85
C ALA A 412 -34.82 23.32 14.77
N ARG A 413 -34.30 23.68 13.59
CA ARG A 413 -35.11 24.17 12.46
C ARG A 413 -36.10 23.15 11.93
N ASN A 414 -35.72 21.86 11.85
CA ASN A 414 -36.65 20.81 11.42
C ASN A 414 -37.71 20.49 12.47
N LYS A 415 -37.44 20.64 13.77
CA LYS A 415 -38.47 20.55 14.82
C LYS A 415 -39.43 21.72 14.78
N GLU A 416 -38.95 22.94 14.62
CA GLU A 416 -39.81 24.13 14.51
C GLU A 416 -40.68 24.16 13.24
N SER A 417 -40.18 23.64 12.11
CA SER A 417 -40.98 23.53 10.89
C SER A 417 -42.05 22.43 11.00
N PHE A 418 -41.79 21.37 11.76
CA PHE A 418 -42.74 20.27 11.97
C PHE A 418 -43.83 20.65 13.00
N GLU A 419 -43.52 21.50 14.00
CA GLU A 419 -44.48 22.02 14.98
C GLU A 419 -45.34 23.16 14.42
N LYS A 420 -44.87 23.90 13.42
CA LYS A 420 -45.65 24.94 12.72
C LYS A 420 -46.55 24.41 11.60
N SER A 421 -46.45 23.11 11.27
CA SER A 421 -47.28 22.43 10.26
C SER A 421 -48.36 21.53 10.87
N LYS A 422 -48.54 21.56 12.20
CA LYS A 422 -49.69 21.04 12.94
C LYS A 422 -50.50 22.19 13.50
#